data_cec9d16469f02057ab4f1b07771cdac8
#
_entry.id   cec9d16469f02057ab4f1b07771cdac8
#
_cell.length_a   1.000
_cell.length_b   1.000
_cell.length_c   1.000
_cell.angle_alpha   90.00
_cell.angle_beta   90.00
_cell.angle_gamma   90.00
#
_symmetry.space_group_name_H-M   'P 1'
#
loop_
_entity.id
_entity.type
_entity.pdbx_description
1 polymer ?
#
loop_
_entity_poly.entity_id
_entity_poly.type
_entity_poly.pdbx_seq_one_letter_code
_entity_poly.pdbx_strand_id
1 'polypeptide(L)'
;MRSLPELLHRTLFRTMSLLSPKGQGVILRRYFDWWHRSPDPWKLSSDGYEQHKYRSTLENLPARPYVRIMEVGCSEGVFTETLAKTYPEAEITGVDVSERALERARSRMPDAGRVRFLRADILTHRAEPRYDLVFCSETLYYLGRHDRLRRASDQLSRLLGPGGVLVAVHPWPEAVRLHRFLDAHASLSRLTERVYTAPPRPFAVTVYGAR
;
A
#
# COMPACT_ATOMS: atom_id res chain seq x y z
N MET A 1 -18.82 -15.69 -8.61
CA MET A 1 -17.91 -16.09 -9.71
C MET A 1 -16.96 -14.94 -9.98
N ARG A 2 -15.63 -15.21 -10.09
CA ARG A 2 -14.65 -14.17 -10.40
C ARG A 2 -14.79 -13.78 -11.87
N SER A 3 -14.64 -12.50 -12.18
CA SER A 3 -14.67 -12.05 -13.56
C SER A 3 -13.43 -12.55 -14.33
N LEU A 4 -13.57 -12.77 -15.64
CA LEU A 4 -12.45 -13.20 -16.50
C LEU A 4 -11.23 -12.25 -16.41
N PRO A 5 -11.41 -10.91 -16.36
CA PRO A 5 -10.31 -9.96 -16.15
C PRO A 5 -9.54 -10.17 -14.84
N GLU A 6 -10.24 -10.46 -13.72
CA GLU A 6 -9.58 -10.73 -12.42
C GLU A 6 -8.73 -11.99 -12.45
N LEU A 7 -9.20 -13.02 -13.15
CA LEU A 7 -8.46 -14.27 -13.32
C LEU A 7 -7.19 -14.06 -14.16
N LEU A 8 -7.30 -13.34 -15.26
CA LEU A 8 -6.16 -12.99 -16.12
C LEU A 8 -5.12 -12.14 -15.38
N HIS A 9 -5.57 -11.13 -14.64
CA HIS A 9 -4.73 -10.28 -13.83
C HIS A 9 -3.93 -11.10 -12.78
N ARG A 10 -4.61 -11.97 -12.04
CA ARG A 10 -3.95 -12.84 -11.06
C ARG A 10 -2.95 -13.80 -11.70
N THR A 11 -3.30 -14.38 -12.85
CA THR A 11 -2.42 -15.31 -13.59
C THR A 11 -1.16 -14.58 -14.03
N LEU A 12 -1.27 -13.37 -14.58
CA LEU A 12 -0.16 -12.53 -15.00
C LEU A 12 0.84 -12.31 -13.84
N PHE A 13 0.38 -11.81 -12.69
CA PHE A 13 1.28 -11.54 -11.56
C PHE A 13 1.82 -12.82 -10.92
N ARG A 14 1.05 -13.91 -10.94
CA ARG A 14 1.55 -15.21 -10.50
C ARG A 14 2.67 -15.74 -11.40
N THR A 15 2.56 -15.54 -12.70
CA THR A 15 3.62 -15.90 -13.66
C THR A 15 4.85 -15.02 -13.50
N MET A 16 4.67 -13.71 -13.36
CA MET A 16 5.79 -12.79 -13.08
C MET A 16 6.55 -13.16 -11.80
N SER A 17 5.85 -13.69 -10.79
CA SER A 17 6.46 -14.09 -9.53
C SER A 17 7.26 -15.41 -9.58
N LEU A 18 7.30 -16.10 -10.73
CA LEU A 18 8.23 -17.20 -10.98
C LEU A 18 9.69 -16.72 -11.13
N LEU A 19 9.88 -15.48 -11.52
CA LEU A 19 11.20 -14.86 -11.58
C LEU A 19 11.78 -14.65 -10.18
N SER A 20 13.08 -14.36 -10.10
CA SER A 20 13.69 -13.92 -8.84
C SER A 20 12.99 -12.64 -8.32
N PRO A 21 13.05 -12.30 -7.01
CA PRO A 21 12.50 -11.05 -6.49
C PRO A 21 12.99 -9.82 -7.24
N LYS A 22 14.28 -9.78 -7.58
CA LYS A 22 14.86 -8.68 -8.38
C LYS A 22 14.30 -8.65 -9.80
N GLY A 23 14.17 -9.81 -10.46
CA GLY A 23 13.60 -9.91 -11.82
C GLY A 23 12.13 -9.49 -11.85
N GLN A 24 11.32 -9.94 -10.90
CA GLN A 24 9.94 -9.51 -10.75
C GLN A 24 9.86 -8.00 -10.54
N GLY A 25 10.68 -7.42 -9.66
CA GLY A 25 10.72 -5.99 -9.41
C GLY A 25 11.04 -5.16 -10.65
N VAL A 26 11.93 -5.64 -11.53
CA VAL A 26 12.24 -4.97 -12.81
C VAL A 26 11.02 -4.93 -13.73
N ILE A 27 10.28 -6.05 -13.82
CA ILE A 27 9.09 -6.13 -14.69
C ILE A 27 7.96 -5.27 -14.11
N LEU A 28 7.69 -5.36 -12.79
CA LEU A 28 6.66 -4.53 -12.14
C LEU A 28 6.94 -3.05 -12.33
N ARG A 29 8.21 -2.63 -12.22
CA ARG A 29 8.60 -1.24 -12.46
C ARG A 29 8.24 -0.79 -13.87
N ARG A 30 8.63 -1.56 -14.90
CA ARG A 30 8.30 -1.24 -16.29
C ARG A 30 6.80 -1.23 -16.54
N TYR A 31 6.07 -2.16 -15.94
CA TYR A 31 4.61 -2.27 -16.04
C TYR A 31 3.95 -1.02 -15.45
N PHE A 32 4.32 -0.59 -14.25
CA PHE A 32 3.75 0.60 -13.62
C PHE A 32 4.22 1.90 -14.27
N ASP A 33 5.47 2.01 -14.71
CA ASP A 33 5.93 3.15 -15.52
C ASP A 33 5.16 3.26 -16.84
N TRP A 34 4.73 2.14 -17.42
CA TRP A 34 3.88 2.15 -18.62
C TRP A 34 2.47 2.65 -18.29
N TRP A 35 1.85 2.21 -17.21
CA TRP A 35 0.54 2.71 -16.78
C TRP A 35 0.57 4.21 -16.48
N HIS A 36 1.60 4.69 -15.79
CA HIS A 36 1.79 6.11 -15.49
C HIS A 36 2.31 6.95 -16.68
N ARG A 37 2.18 6.48 -17.94
CA ARG A 37 2.33 7.35 -19.11
C ARG A 37 1.21 8.38 -19.16
N SER A 38 0.00 7.99 -18.76
CA SER A 38 -1.15 8.87 -18.57
C SER A 38 -1.26 9.31 -17.10
N PRO A 39 -1.64 10.56 -16.83
CA PRO A 39 -1.93 10.99 -15.46
C PRO A 39 -3.11 10.24 -14.87
N ASP A 40 -3.03 9.94 -13.56
CA ASP A 40 -4.08 9.35 -12.74
C ASP A 40 -4.78 8.15 -13.41
N PRO A 41 -4.04 7.10 -13.81
CA PRO A 41 -4.58 6.00 -14.61
C PRO A 41 -5.68 5.21 -13.90
N TRP A 42 -5.78 5.31 -12.59
CA TRP A 42 -6.81 4.68 -11.76
C TRP A 42 -7.83 5.64 -11.20
N LYS A 43 -7.81 6.93 -11.60
CA LYS A 43 -8.72 7.99 -11.15
C LYS A 43 -8.71 8.18 -9.62
N LEU A 44 -7.54 7.99 -9.00
CA LEU A 44 -7.38 8.08 -7.54
C LEU A 44 -7.75 9.46 -7.00
N SER A 45 -7.53 10.53 -7.80
CA SER A 45 -7.83 11.91 -7.41
C SER A 45 -9.29 12.31 -7.61
N SER A 46 -10.01 11.64 -8.51
CA SER A 46 -11.33 12.08 -8.97
C SER A 46 -12.48 11.11 -8.70
N ASP A 47 -12.19 9.82 -8.46
CA ASP A 47 -13.23 8.81 -8.16
C ASP A 47 -13.70 8.96 -6.71
N GLY A 48 -14.99 9.24 -6.52
CA GLY A 48 -15.63 9.33 -5.20
C GLY A 48 -15.50 8.06 -4.37
N TYR A 49 -15.40 6.88 -5.02
CA TYR A 49 -15.14 5.61 -4.35
C TYR A 49 -13.75 5.59 -3.70
N GLU A 50 -12.71 6.05 -4.40
CA GLU A 50 -11.35 6.11 -3.86
C GLU A 50 -11.27 7.10 -2.68
N GLN A 51 -11.93 8.27 -2.80
CA GLN A 51 -12.03 9.24 -1.71
C GLN A 51 -12.78 8.69 -0.49
N HIS A 52 -13.84 7.91 -0.70
CA HIS A 52 -14.53 7.21 0.38
C HIS A 52 -13.62 6.17 1.05
N LYS A 53 -12.90 5.39 0.26
CA LYS A 53 -11.94 4.38 0.76
C LYS A 53 -10.84 5.02 1.61
N TYR A 54 -10.30 6.17 1.20
CA TYR A 54 -9.30 6.91 1.98
C TYR A 54 -9.86 7.37 3.34
N ARG A 55 -11.05 7.98 3.35
CA ARG A 55 -11.71 8.40 4.61
C ARG A 55 -11.97 7.22 5.53
N SER A 56 -12.59 6.17 5.00
CA SER A 56 -12.84 4.94 5.76
C SER A 56 -11.56 4.31 6.31
N THR A 57 -10.45 4.40 5.57
CA THR A 57 -9.16 3.92 6.05
C THR A 57 -8.70 4.71 7.28
N LEU A 58 -8.77 6.03 7.24
CA LEU A 58 -8.37 6.90 8.35
C LEU A 58 -9.26 6.75 9.58
N GLU A 59 -10.57 6.57 9.40
CA GLU A 59 -11.55 6.37 10.47
C GLU A 59 -11.34 5.07 11.27
N ASN A 60 -10.61 4.10 10.72
CA ASN A 60 -10.32 2.84 11.41
C ASN A 60 -9.02 2.87 12.23
N LEU A 61 -8.29 3.98 12.20
CA LEU A 61 -7.03 4.10 12.94
C LEU A 61 -7.26 4.25 14.44
N PRO A 62 -6.38 3.68 15.28
CA PRO A 62 -6.32 4.04 16.69
C PRO A 62 -6.12 5.54 16.88
N ALA A 63 -6.91 6.15 17.77
CA ALA A 63 -6.83 7.57 18.09
C ALA A 63 -5.57 7.87 18.91
N ARG A 64 -4.48 8.25 18.24
CA ARG A 64 -3.21 8.67 18.84
C ARG A 64 -2.40 9.52 17.87
N PRO A 65 -1.38 10.26 18.32
CA PRO A 65 -0.45 10.95 17.42
C PRO A 65 0.39 9.95 16.63
N TYR A 66 0.70 10.31 15.38
CA TYR A 66 1.64 9.62 14.51
C TYR A 66 2.67 10.64 14.01
N VAL A 67 3.95 10.34 14.22
CA VAL A 67 5.07 11.23 13.90
C VAL A 67 5.76 10.83 12.61
N ARG A 68 5.84 9.52 12.35
CA ARG A 68 6.50 8.97 11.15
C ARG A 68 5.54 8.03 10.43
N ILE A 69 5.13 8.42 9.24
CA ILE A 69 4.14 7.68 8.44
C ILE A 69 4.80 7.21 7.14
N MET A 70 4.54 5.96 6.74
CA MET A 70 4.91 5.45 5.43
C MET A 70 3.70 4.98 4.66
N GLU A 71 3.63 5.33 3.39
CA GLU A 71 2.68 4.77 2.43
C GLU A 71 3.43 3.91 1.40
N VAL A 72 3.08 2.62 1.35
CA VAL A 72 3.62 1.65 0.41
C VAL A 72 2.70 1.53 -0.80
N GLY A 73 3.24 1.81 -2.00
CA GLY A 73 2.45 1.89 -3.23
C GLY A 73 1.73 3.23 -3.34
N CYS A 74 2.43 4.35 -3.07
CA CYS A 74 1.82 5.68 -3.01
C CYS A 74 1.36 6.23 -4.38
N SER A 75 1.71 5.59 -5.49
CA SER A 75 1.36 6.05 -6.84
C SER A 75 1.71 7.53 -7.04
N GLU A 76 0.79 8.34 -7.54
CA GLU A 76 0.95 9.79 -7.77
C GLU A 76 0.70 10.64 -6.50
N GLY A 77 0.73 10.02 -5.30
CA GLY A 77 0.71 10.70 -4.01
C GLY A 77 -0.65 11.27 -3.58
N VAL A 78 -1.76 10.79 -4.14
CA VAL A 78 -3.11 11.30 -3.79
C VAL A 78 -3.45 11.03 -2.33
N PHE A 79 -3.26 9.81 -1.85
CA PHE A 79 -3.50 9.50 -0.44
C PHE A 79 -2.39 10.07 0.45
N THR A 80 -1.14 10.13 -0.03
CA THR A 80 -0.04 10.81 0.68
C THR A 80 -0.39 12.28 0.96
N GLU A 81 -1.02 12.99 0.01
CA GLU A 81 -1.48 14.37 0.21
C GLU A 81 -2.58 14.44 1.29
N THR A 82 -3.51 13.48 1.30
CA THR A 82 -4.53 13.37 2.35
C THR A 82 -3.89 13.13 3.72
N LEU A 83 -2.89 12.24 3.81
CA LEU A 83 -2.13 12.01 5.03
C LEU A 83 -1.42 13.28 5.51
N ALA A 84 -0.82 14.03 4.58
CA ALA A 84 -0.12 15.27 4.90
C ALA A 84 -1.05 16.36 5.46
N LYS A 85 -2.28 16.41 5.00
CA LYS A 85 -3.33 17.30 5.52
C LYS A 85 -3.87 16.84 6.88
N THR A 86 -4.02 15.53 7.07
CA THR A 86 -4.56 14.93 8.30
C THR A 86 -3.56 14.97 9.45
N TYR A 87 -2.26 14.82 9.15
CA TYR A 87 -1.17 14.78 10.12
C TYR A 87 -0.13 15.87 9.79
N PRO A 88 -0.43 17.14 10.10
CA PRO A 88 0.40 18.28 9.68
C PRO A 88 1.80 18.28 10.30
N GLU A 89 2.01 17.62 11.43
CA GLU A 89 3.31 17.53 12.11
C GLU A 89 4.10 16.26 11.78
N ALA A 90 3.51 15.31 11.02
CA ALA A 90 4.16 14.04 10.74
C ALA A 90 5.16 14.15 9.58
N GLU A 91 6.28 13.43 9.69
CA GLU A 91 7.14 13.10 8.56
C GLU A 91 6.52 11.96 7.75
N ILE A 92 6.31 12.17 6.46
CA ILE A 92 5.64 11.20 5.60
C ILE A 92 6.59 10.72 4.51
N THR A 93 6.64 9.40 4.32
CA THR A 93 7.41 8.79 3.25
C THR A 93 6.47 8.00 2.33
N GLY A 94 6.28 8.46 1.10
CA GLY A 94 5.62 7.69 0.05
C GLY A 94 6.64 6.84 -0.70
N VAL A 95 6.36 5.55 -0.88
CA VAL A 95 7.21 4.68 -1.70
C VAL A 95 6.41 4.04 -2.83
N ASP A 96 7.01 4.03 -4.02
CA ASP A 96 6.46 3.33 -5.19
C ASP A 96 7.60 2.74 -6.03
N VAL A 97 7.30 1.78 -6.89
CA VAL A 97 8.26 1.20 -7.83
C VAL A 97 8.40 2.04 -9.10
N SER A 98 7.39 2.84 -9.45
CA SER A 98 7.33 3.68 -10.63
C SER A 98 7.93 5.06 -10.38
N GLU A 99 9.00 5.40 -11.06
CA GLU A 99 9.56 6.76 -11.00
C GLU A 99 8.62 7.80 -11.59
N ARG A 100 7.88 7.45 -12.65
CA ARG A 100 6.91 8.38 -13.26
C ARG A 100 5.78 8.76 -12.32
N ALA A 101 5.29 7.79 -11.52
CA ALA A 101 4.32 8.08 -10.47
C ALA A 101 4.89 9.05 -9.44
N LEU A 102 6.12 8.79 -8.99
CA LEU A 102 6.79 9.60 -7.98
C LEU A 102 7.13 11.01 -8.46
N GLU A 103 7.47 11.21 -9.74
CA GLU A 103 7.65 12.54 -10.32
C GLU A 103 6.38 13.37 -10.20
N ARG A 104 5.21 12.78 -10.47
CA ARG A 104 3.92 13.44 -10.29
C ARG A 104 3.56 13.67 -8.84
N ALA A 105 3.88 12.69 -7.97
CA ALA A 105 3.67 12.85 -6.53
C ALA A 105 4.47 14.03 -5.97
N ARG A 106 5.73 14.21 -6.40
CA ARG A 106 6.55 15.38 -6.03
C ARG A 106 5.96 16.68 -6.57
N SER A 107 5.49 16.68 -7.83
CA SER A 107 4.84 17.84 -8.44
C SER A 107 3.51 18.23 -7.76
N ARG A 108 2.81 17.26 -7.15
CA ARG A 108 1.59 17.50 -6.38
C ARG A 108 1.84 18.23 -5.08
N MET A 109 3.00 18.05 -4.46
CA MET A 109 3.36 18.60 -3.14
C MET A 109 4.76 19.24 -3.15
N PRO A 110 5.00 20.28 -3.96
CA PRO A 110 6.33 20.85 -4.16
C PRO A 110 6.95 21.44 -2.88
N ASP A 111 6.12 21.99 -2.00
CA ASP A 111 6.57 22.74 -0.80
C ASP A 111 6.47 21.90 0.49
N ALA A 112 6.19 20.62 0.40
CA ALA A 112 6.00 19.76 1.55
C ALA A 112 7.34 19.18 2.06
N GLY A 113 8.18 20.01 2.69
CA GLY A 113 9.52 19.61 3.17
C GLY A 113 9.57 18.40 4.11
N ARG A 114 8.43 18.05 4.75
CA ARG A 114 8.26 16.87 5.60
C ARG A 114 7.72 15.64 4.85
N VAL A 115 7.42 15.75 3.56
CA VAL A 115 6.97 14.64 2.71
C VAL A 115 8.09 14.27 1.73
N ARG A 116 8.47 13.01 1.71
CA ARG A 116 9.48 12.48 0.78
C ARG A 116 8.92 11.35 -0.04
N PHE A 117 9.36 11.29 -1.29
CA PHE A 117 9.01 10.21 -2.20
C PHE A 117 10.24 9.41 -2.61
N LEU A 118 10.22 8.11 -2.40
CA LEU A 118 11.34 7.21 -2.65
C LEU A 118 10.93 6.10 -3.61
N ARG A 119 11.74 5.86 -4.63
CA ARG A 119 11.57 4.68 -5.48
C ARG A 119 12.07 3.45 -4.75
N ALA A 120 11.16 2.55 -4.38
CA ALA A 120 11.49 1.33 -3.66
C ALA A 120 10.55 0.18 -4.00
N ASP A 121 11.08 -1.04 -3.92
CA ASP A 121 10.31 -2.28 -3.95
C ASP A 121 10.18 -2.80 -2.53
N ILE A 122 8.96 -3.00 -2.05
CA ILE A 122 8.68 -3.47 -0.69
C ILE A 122 9.38 -4.79 -0.36
N LEU A 123 9.63 -5.65 -1.34
CA LEU A 123 10.32 -6.92 -1.15
C LEU A 123 11.81 -6.77 -0.81
N THR A 124 12.40 -5.62 -1.10
CA THR A 124 13.84 -5.36 -0.95
C THR A 124 14.15 -4.11 -0.14
N HIS A 125 13.14 -3.25 0.10
CA HIS A 125 13.32 -2.00 0.82
C HIS A 125 13.74 -2.25 2.28
N ARG A 126 14.73 -1.49 2.72
CA ARG A 126 15.16 -1.44 4.11
C ARG A 126 14.98 -0.01 4.58
N ALA A 127 14.00 0.20 5.47
CA ALA A 127 13.76 1.52 6.03
C ALA A 127 14.50 1.67 7.36
N GLU A 128 15.16 2.79 7.48
CA GLU A 128 15.62 3.40 8.71
C GLU A 128 15.25 4.89 8.61
N PRO A 129 14.56 5.48 9.57
CA PRO A 129 14.06 4.96 10.84
C PRO A 129 12.74 4.20 10.72
N ARG A 130 12.32 3.46 11.78
CA ARG A 130 11.04 2.74 11.84
C ARG A 130 9.87 3.70 11.99
N TYR A 131 8.70 3.29 11.48
CA TYR A 131 7.49 4.10 11.37
C TYR A 131 6.47 3.78 12.47
N ASP A 132 5.70 4.81 12.88
CA ASP A 132 4.58 4.67 13.81
C ASP A 132 3.33 4.16 13.09
N LEU A 133 3.23 4.46 11.79
CA LEU A 133 2.10 4.12 10.95
C LEU A 133 2.58 3.75 9.53
N VAL A 134 2.18 2.59 9.06
CA VAL A 134 2.47 2.11 7.71
C VAL A 134 1.17 1.76 7.01
N PHE A 135 0.96 2.29 5.82
CA PHE A 135 -0.13 1.91 4.93
C PHE A 135 0.37 1.00 3.82
N CYS A 136 -0.39 -0.05 3.52
CA CYS A 136 -0.19 -0.92 2.37
C CYS A 136 -1.56 -1.17 1.70
N SER A 137 -1.89 -0.27 0.76
CA SER A 137 -3.18 -0.27 0.08
C SER A 137 -3.02 -0.71 -1.36
N GLU A 138 -3.91 -1.59 -1.85
CA GLU A 138 -3.99 -2.03 -3.26
C GLU A 138 -2.66 -2.53 -3.85
N THR A 139 -1.78 -3.11 -3.01
CA THR A 139 -0.39 -3.44 -3.41
C THR A 139 -0.13 -4.95 -3.42
N LEU A 140 -0.60 -5.69 -2.40
CA LEU A 140 -0.17 -7.08 -2.17
C LEU A 140 -0.57 -8.05 -3.28
N TYR A 141 -1.65 -7.81 -4.00
CA TYR A 141 -2.09 -8.72 -5.07
C TYR A 141 -1.16 -8.72 -6.29
N TYR A 142 -0.30 -7.71 -6.46
CA TYR A 142 0.74 -7.68 -7.50
C TYR A 142 1.92 -8.61 -7.21
N LEU A 143 2.06 -9.08 -5.97
CA LEU A 143 3.17 -9.94 -5.57
C LEU A 143 3.00 -11.40 -6.00
N GLY A 144 1.78 -11.84 -6.28
CA GLY A 144 1.44 -13.12 -6.91
C GLY A 144 1.54 -14.31 -5.96
N ARG A 145 2.73 -14.83 -5.66
CA ARG A 145 2.96 -16.09 -4.94
C ARG A 145 3.01 -15.93 -3.42
N HIS A 146 2.78 -17.05 -2.72
CA HIS A 146 2.77 -17.11 -1.25
C HIS A 146 4.11 -16.73 -0.63
N ASP A 147 5.23 -17.14 -1.23
CA ASP A 147 6.57 -16.80 -0.76
C ASP A 147 6.84 -15.29 -0.83
N ARG A 148 6.31 -14.61 -1.87
CA ARG A 148 6.39 -13.16 -2.00
C ARG A 148 5.52 -12.45 -0.96
N LEU A 149 4.32 -12.96 -0.72
CA LEU A 149 3.41 -12.40 0.29
C LEU A 149 3.97 -12.57 1.72
N ARG A 150 4.58 -13.73 2.05
CA ARG A 150 5.30 -13.89 3.32
C ARG A 150 6.43 -12.88 3.44
N ARG A 151 7.27 -12.77 2.41
CA ARG A 151 8.38 -11.79 2.41
C ARG A 151 7.87 -10.35 2.55
N ALA A 152 6.76 -10.00 1.91
CA ALA A 152 6.16 -8.68 2.08
C ALA A 152 5.66 -8.46 3.51
N SER A 153 5.02 -9.47 4.13
CA SER A 153 4.61 -9.40 5.54
C SER A 153 5.81 -9.21 6.48
N ASP A 154 6.92 -9.94 6.25
CA ASP A 154 8.17 -9.76 6.99
C ASP A 154 8.73 -8.34 6.83
N GLN A 155 8.71 -7.79 5.62
CA GLN A 155 9.21 -6.44 5.37
C GLN A 155 8.30 -5.38 6.00
N LEU A 156 6.97 -5.48 5.81
CA LEU A 156 6.00 -4.57 6.41
C LEU A 156 6.10 -4.54 7.94
N SER A 157 6.26 -5.70 8.57
CA SER A 157 6.44 -5.77 10.02
C SER A 157 7.74 -5.10 10.48
N ARG A 158 8.84 -5.24 9.72
CA ARG A 158 10.14 -4.58 10.02
C ARG A 158 10.12 -3.06 9.85
N LEU A 159 9.20 -2.51 9.06
CA LEU A 159 9.03 -1.08 8.93
C LEU A 159 8.48 -0.44 10.22
N LEU A 160 7.76 -1.21 11.03
CA LEU A 160 7.12 -0.70 12.24
C LEU A 160 8.13 -0.50 13.38
N GLY A 161 8.01 0.62 14.05
CA GLY A 161 8.61 0.84 15.36
C GLY A 161 7.85 0.09 16.48
N PRO A 162 8.35 0.14 17.73
CA PRO A 162 7.62 -0.40 18.87
C PRO A 162 6.21 0.20 18.96
N GLY A 163 5.19 -0.65 19.09
CA GLY A 163 3.79 -0.22 19.10
C GLY A 163 3.30 0.41 17.79
N GLY A 164 4.04 0.30 16.70
CA GLY A 164 3.65 0.80 15.38
C GLY A 164 2.39 0.12 14.84
N VAL A 165 1.71 0.77 13.92
CA VAL A 165 0.46 0.31 13.30
C VAL A 165 0.67 0.08 11.81
N LEU A 166 0.20 -1.07 11.31
CA LEU A 166 0.11 -1.36 9.89
C LEU A 166 -1.36 -1.40 9.48
N VAL A 167 -1.68 -0.72 8.39
CA VAL A 167 -3.02 -0.72 7.79
C VAL A 167 -2.94 -1.35 6.40
N ALA A 168 -3.67 -2.44 6.21
CA ALA A 168 -3.79 -3.12 4.93
C ALA A 168 -5.19 -2.90 4.34
N VAL A 169 -5.26 -2.39 3.09
CA VAL A 169 -6.51 -2.10 2.40
C VAL A 169 -6.52 -2.81 1.04
N HIS A 170 -7.47 -3.72 0.84
CA HIS A 170 -7.56 -4.49 -0.41
C HIS A 170 -9.01 -4.82 -0.75
N PRO A 171 -9.31 -5.11 -2.04
CA PRO A 171 -10.63 -5.52 -2.47
C PRO A 171 -11.10 -6.78 -1.73
N TRP A 172 -12.38 -6.81 -1.35
CA TRP A 172 -13.02 -7.98 -0.78
C TRP A 172 -13.64 -8.84 -1.91
N PRO A 173 -13.50 -10.19 -1.88
CA PRO A 173 -12.91 -11.05 -0.84
C PRO A 173 -11.39 -11.33 -1.00
N GLU A 174 -10.70 -10.68 -1.93
CA GLU A 174 -9.25 -10.89 -2.16
C GLU A 174 -8.41 -10.59 -0.89
N ALA A 175 -8.85 -9.63 -0.07
CA ALA A 175 -8.24 -9.29 1.22
C ALA A 175 -8.05 -10.53 2.12
N VAL A 176 -9.02 -11.46 2.19
CA VAL A 176 -8.91 -12.71 2.98
C VAL A 176 -7.66 -13.51 2.60
N ARG A 177 -7.39 -13.60 1.30
CA ARG A 177 -6.21 -14.33 0.80
C ARG A 177 -4.91 -13.59 1.09
N LEU A 178 -4.92 -12.28 1.00
CA LEU A 178 -3.72 -11.44 1.15
C LEU A 178 -3.37 -11.24 2.63
N HIS A 179 -4.35 -10.87 3.43
CA HIS A 179 -4.14 -10.52 4.83
C HIS A 179 -3.77 -11.71 5.71
N ARG A 180 -4.11 -12.97 5.33
CA ARG A 180 -3.72 -14.17 6.07
C ARG A 180 -2.21 -14.28 6.35
N PHE A 181 -1.35 -13.65 5.51
CA PHE A 181 0.10 -13.66 5.72
C PHE A 181 0.52 -12.64 6.78
N LEU A 182 -0.22 -11.54 6.91
CA LEU A 182 -0.08 -10.59 8.01
C LEU A 182 -0.64 -11.18 9.31
N ASP A 183 -1.79 -11.87 9.26
CA ASP A 183 -2.41 -12.57 10.40
C ASP A 183 -1.49 -13.65 10.99
N ALA A 184 -0.77 -14.36 10.13
CA ALA A 184 0.14 -15.44 10.53
C ALA A 184 1.51 -14.91 10.99
N HIS A 185 1.79 -13.61 10.90
CA HIS A 185 3.09 -13.04 11.25
C HIS A 185 3.25 -12.89 12.77
N ALA A 186 4.31 -13.48 13.35
CA ALA A 186 4.51 -13.53 14.80
C ALA A 186 4.59 -12.15 15.49
N SER A 187 5.13 -11.14 14.79
CA SER A 187 5.30 -9.77 15.30
C SER A 187 4.09 -8.87 15.05
N LEU A 188 2.99 -9.37 14.51
CA LEU A 188 1.79 -8.59 14.26
C LEU A 188 0.59 -9.18 15.02
N SER A 189 -0.29 -8.31 15.49
CA SER A 189 -1.63 -8.70 15.98
C SER A 189 -2.69 -7.90 15.27
N ARG A 190 -3.71 -8.57 14.76
CA ARG A 190 -4.88 -7.90 14.18
C ARG A 190 -5.64 -7.18 15.30
N LEU A 191 -5.76 -5.86 15.16
CA LEU A 191 -6.52 -5.02 16.09
C LEU A 191 -7.98 -4.92 15.65
N THR A 192 -8.22 -4.62 14.37
CA THR A 192 -9.56 -4.51 13.78
C THR A 192 -9.56 -4.99 12.33
N GLU A 193 -10.74 -5.41 11.86
CA GLU A 193 -11.03 -5.60 10.44
C GLU A 193 -12.43 -5.05 10.17
N ARG A 194 -12.57 -4.20 9.17
CA ARG A 194 -13.85 -3.73 8.66
C ARG A 194 -13.99 -4.02 7.19
N VAL A 195 -15.12 -4.62 6.82
CA VAL A 195 -15.49 -4.88 5.42
C VAL A 195 -16.58 -3.89 5.02
N TYR A 196 -16.30 -3.12 3.98
CA TYR A 196 -17.21 -2.18 3.36
C TYR A 196 -17.81 -2.84 2.13
N THR A 197 -19.10 -3.17 2.20
CA THR A 197 -19.80 -3.95 1.16
C THR A 197 -20.57 -3.11 0.17
N ALA A 198 -20.62 -1.80 0.37
CA ALA A 198 -21.34 -0.89 -0.52
C ALA A 198 -20.72 -0.87 -1.94
N PRO A 199 -21.56 -0.82 -3.00
CA PRO A 199 -21.08 -0.72 -4.37
C PRO A 199 -20.24 0.56 -4.59
N PRO A 200 -19.35 0.61 -5.62
CA PRO A 200 -19.28 -0.39 -6.70
C PRO A 200 -18.40 -1.60 -6.40
N ARG A 201 -17.49 -1.52 -5.45
CA ARG A 201 -16.51 -2.58 -5.18
C ARG A 201 -16.29 -2.73 -3.67
N PRO A 202 -16.64 -3.88 -3.07
CA PRO A 202 -16.34 -4.14 -1.67
C PRO A 202 -14.84 -4.11 -1.39
N PHE A 203 -14.45 -3.59 -0.20
CA PHE A 203 -13.07 -3.60 0.26
C PHE A 203 -12.99 -3.85 1.76
N ALA A 204 -11.83 -4.29 2.22
CA ALA A 204 -11.54 -4.47 3.64
C ALA A 204 -10.42 -3.53 4.08
N VAL A 205 -10.59 -2.93 5.25
CA VAL A 205 -9.56 -2.22 6.01
C VAL A 205 -9.21 -3.08 7.22
N THR A 206 -7.97 -3.55 7.27
CA THR A 206 -7.47 -4.35 8.40
C THR A 206 -6.32 -3.61 9.07
N VAL A 207 -6.40 -3.44 10.37
CA VAL A 207 -5.42 -2.73 11.19
C VAL A 207 -4.67 -3.75 12.05
N TYR A 208 -3.36 -3.67 12.03
CA TYR A 208 -2.45 -4.51 12.83
C TYR A 208 -1.59 -3.65 13.74
N GLY A 209 -1.34 -4.14 14.95
CA GLY A 209 -0.35 -3.58 15.86
C GLY A 209 0.93 -4.40 15.86
N ALA A 210 2.10 -3.75 15.94
CA ALA A 210 3.35 -4.42 16.26
C ALA A 210 3.31 -4.95 17.70
N ARG A 211 3.73 -6.21 17.88
CA ARG A 211 3.89 -6.87 19.19
C ARG A 211 5.21 -6.52 19.83
#